data_68a01756f31c3890ecfa9c4ebcdfee39
#
_entry.id   68a01756f31c3890ecfa9c4ebcdfee39
#
_cell.length_a   1.000
_cell.length_b   1.000
_cell.length_c   1.000
_cell.angle_alpha   90.00
_cell.angle_beta   90.00
_cell.angle_gamma   90.00
#
_symmetry.space_group_name_H-M   'P 1'
#
loop_
_entity.id
_entity.type
_entity.pdbx_description
1 polymer ?
#
loop_
_entity_poly.entity_id
_entity_poly.type
_entity_poly.pdbx_seq_one_letter_code
_entity_poly.pdbx_strand_id
1 'polypeptide(L)'
;MAGEPGPVYRASKVSRGAAWLVLACTAGISIAAIVTSGADSTKAVAVSGVFALMAWAALRLEVRATPDALVVCGGRTTRRFPWADVRGFEIDRRTGRDIAVLLKGNARQRLPIVEVATRRVPAETVRDELERYWKAHRR
;
A
#
# COMPACT_ATOMS: atom_id res chain seq x y z
N MET A 1 0.54 -27.40 13.68
CA MET A 1 -0.67 -26.55 13.78
C MET A 1 -0.48 -25.39 12.81
N ALA A 2 -1.25 -25.35 11.73
CA ALA A 2 -1.22 -24.20 10.82
C ALA A 2 -1.79 -22.99 11.59
N GLY A 3 -0.93 -21.99 11.88
CA GLY A 3 -1.36 -20.77 12.54
C GLY A 3 -2.43 -20.08 11.70
N GLU A 4 -3.46 -19.55 12.33
CA GLU A 4 -4.49 -18.75 11.64
C GLU A 4 -3.82 -17.70 10.74
N PRO A 5 -4.29 -17.58 9.49
CA PRO A 5 -3.76 -16.54 8.61
C PRO A 5 -4.02 -15.17 9.24
N GLY A 6 -2.95 -14.41 9.42
CA GLY A 6 -3.04 -13.08 10.00
C GLY A 6 -3.76 -12.07 9.09
N PRO A 7 -4.06 -10.88 9.61
CA PRO A 7 -4.75 -9.84 8.85
C PRO A 7 -3.96 -9.46 7.60
N VAL A 8 -4.70 -9.33 6.48
CA VAL A 8 -4.15 -8.95 5.18
C VAL A 8 -4.86 -7.68 4.70
N TYR A 9 -4.12 -6.59 4.61
CA TYR A 9 -4.62 -5.30 4.13
C TYR A 9 -4.15 -5.09 2.69
N ARG A 10 -5.09 -5.23 1.75
CA ARG A 10 -4.88 -4.97 0.32
C ARG A 10 -5.70 -3.77 -0.11
N ALA A 11 -5.29 -3.11 -1.19
CA ALA A 11 -6.14 -2.13 -1.84
C ALA A 11 -7.53 -2.75 -2.13
N SER A 12 -8.59 -2.07 -1.69
CA SER A 12 -9.96 -2.56 -1.83
C SER A 12 -10.33 -2.81 -3.29
N LYS A 13 -11.35 -3.66 -3.55
CA LYS A 13 -11.84 -3.92 -4.91
C LYS A 13 -12.19 -2.63 -5.66
N VAL A 14 -12.73 -1.63 -4.96
CA VAL A 14 -13.10 -0.34 -5.56
C VAL A 14 -11.87 0.50 -5.89
N SER A 15 -10.85 0.57 -5.01
CA SER A 15 -9.60 1.29 -5.34
C SER A 15 -8.83 0.59 -6.46
N ARG A 16 -8.90 -0.73 -6.53
CA ARG A 16 -8.35 -1.49 -7.67
C ARG A 16 -9.12 -1.20 -8.96
N GLY A 17 -10.45 -1.16 -8.91
CA GLY A 17 -11.28 -0.76 -10.04
C GLY A 17 -10.96 0.66 -10.52
N ALA A 18 -10.82 1.62 -9.61
CA ALA A 18 -10.42 2.98 -9.94
C ALA A 18 -9.03 3.04 -10.59
N ALA A 19 -8.06 2.28 -10.08
CA ALA A 19 -6.72 2.21 -10.67
C ALA A 19 -6.74 1.60 -12.08
N TRP A 20 -7.56 0.57 -12.33
CA TRP A 20 -7.77 0.01 -13.66
C TRP A 20 -8.44 1.00 -14.62
N LEU A 21 -9.41 1.78 -14.12
CA LEU A 21 -10.06 2.82 -14.90
C LEU A 21 -9.08 3.93 -15.27
N VAL A 22 -8.23 4.36 -14.35
CA VAL A 22 -7.15 5.32 -14.66
C VAL A 22 -6.19 4.75 -15.70
N LEU A 23 -5.80 3.49 -15.60
CA LEU A 23 -4.95 2.84 -16.61
C LEU A 23 -5.61 2.80 -17.98
N ALA A 24 -6.89 2.47 -18.06
CA ALA A 24 -7.64 2.44 -19.33
C ALA A 24 -7.78 3.84 -19.93
N CYS A 25 -8.10 4.86 -19.11
CA CYS A 25 -8.20 6.25 -19.57
C CYS A 25 -6.86 6.79 -20.06
N THR A 26 -5.76 6.53 -19.35
CA THR A 26 -4.43 6.98 -19.78
C THR A 26 -3.98 6.31 -21.06
N ALA A 27 -4.27 5.02 -21.25
CA ALA A 27 -4.01 4.32 -22.49
C ALA A 27 -4.81 4.91 -23.65
N GLY A 28 -6.12 5.19 -23.45
CA GLY A 28 -6.99 5.82 -24.46
C GLY A 28 -6.50 7.22 -24.86
N ILE A 29 -6.11 8.05 -23.89
CA ILE A 29 -5.57 9.39 -24.16
C ILE A 29 -4.27 9.30 -24.93
N SER A 30 -3.37 8.36 -24.59
CA SER A 30 -2.11 8.16 -25.30
C SER A 30 -2.33 7.77 -26.76
N ILE A 31 -3.24 6.84 -27.02
CA ILE A 31 -3.59 6.41 -28.39
C ILE A 31 -4.18 7.57 -29.18
N ALA A 32 -5.13 8.31 -28.60
CA ALA A 32 -5.75 9.46 -29.25
C ALA A 32 -4.70 10.54 -29.59
N ALA A 33 -3.78 10.84 -28.66
CA ALA A 33 -2.71 11.81 -28.88
C ALA A 33 -1.77 11.40 -30.01
N ILE A 34 -1.41 10.13 -30.13
CA ILE A 34 -0.55 9.61 -31.20
C ILE A 34 -1.26 9.74 -32.56
N VAL A 35 -2.56 9.45 -32.61
CA VAL A 35 -3.35 9.48 -33.87
C VAL A 35 -3.59 10.92 -34.36
N THR A 36 -3.79 11.87 -33.42
CA THR A 36 -4.23 13.23 -33.80
C THR A 36 -3.08 14.26 -33.92
N SER A 37 -1.97 14.11 -33.17
CA SER A 37 -1.00 15.18 -32.99
C SER A 37 0.43 14.89 -33.54
N GLY A 38 0.68 13.72 -34.10
CA GLY A 38 2.00 13.41 -34.70
C GLY A 38 3.16 13.54 -33.70
N ALA A 39 4.19 14.31 -34.05
CA ALA A 39 5.44 14.42 -33.28
C ALA A 39 5.33 15.09 -31.89
N ASP A 40 4.31 15.94 -31.64
CA ASP A 40 4.09 16.57 -30.34
C ASP A 40 3.46 15.66 -29.29
N SER A 41 3.14 14.44 -29.67
CA SER A 41 2.53 13.43 -28.78
C SER A 41 3.48 12.89 -27.70
N THR A 42 4.79 13.12 -27.81
CA THR A 42 5.80 12.58 -26.86
C THR A 42 5.55 13.03 -25.42
N LYS A 43 5.12 14.27 -25.21
CA LYS A 43 4.80 14.79 -23.85
C LYS A 43 3.56 14.12 -23.28
N ALA A 44 2.51 13.94 -24.08
CA ALA A 44 1.28 13.28 -23.67
C ALA A 44 1.54 11.79 -23.32
N VAL A 45 2.32 11.10 -24.12
CA VAL A 45 2.73 9.71 -23.87
C VAL A 45 3.57 9.59 -22.59
N ALA A 46 4.52 10.50 -22.37
CA ALA A 46 5.35 10.49 -21.17
C ALA A 46 4.50 10.71 -19.89
N VAL A 47 3.59 11.68 -19.89
CA VAL A 47 2.69 11.96 -18.75
C VAL A 47 1.78 10.76 -18.50
N SER A 48 1.18 10.18 -19.52
CA SER A 48 0.33 9.00 -19.40
C SER A 48 1.10 7.80 -18.85
N GLY A 49 2.36 7.61 -19.26
CA GLY A 49 3.24 6.57 -18.74
C GLY A 49 3.51 6.71 -17.24
N VAL A 50 3.71 7.94 -16.76
CA VAL A 50 3.89 8.21 -15.31
C VAL A 50 2.62 7.86 -14.54
N PHE A 51 1.43 8.27 -15.00
CA PHE A 51 0.17 7.94 -14.35
C PHE A 51 -0.10 6.43 -14.35
N ALA A 52 0.17 5.74 -15.45
CA ALA A 52 0.05 4.29 -15.53
C ALA A 52 0.98 3.58 -14.53
N LEU A 53 2.22 4.05 -14.40
CA LEU A 53 3.19 3.51 -13.44
C LEU A 53 2.74 3.74 -11.99
N MET A 54 2.21 4.91 -11.67
CA MET A 54 1.67 5.22 -10.34
C MET A 54 0.45 4.35 -10.00
N ALA A 55 -0.49 4.20 -10.93
CA ALA A 55 -1.66 3.34 -10.76
C ALA A 55 -1.25 1.87 -10.56
N TRP A 56 -0.30 1.39 -11.35
CA TRP A 56 0.24 0.02 -11.21
C TRP A 56 0.95 -0.19 -9.87
N ALA A 57 1.74 0.78 -9.42
CA ALA A 57 2.40 0.72 -8.11
C ALA A 57 1.37 0.68 -6.96
N ALA A 58 0.29 1.47 -7.06
CA ALA A 58 -0.78 1.47 -6.06
C ALA A 58 -1.51 0.12 -5.96
N LEU A 59 -1.65 -0.61 -7.08
CA LEU A 59 -2.27 -1.94 -7.09
C LEU A 59 -1.45 -3.00 -6.35
N ARG A 60 -0.15 -2.77 -6.16
CA ARG A 60 0.78 -3.69 -5.50
C ARG A 60 0.99 -3.40 -4.01
N LEU A 61 0.32 -2.38 -3.48
CA LEU A 61 0.41 -2.09 -2.04
C LEU A 61 -0.34 -3.16 -1.25
N GLU A 62 0.39 -3.87 -0.40
CA GLU A 62 -0.16 -4.90 0.47
C GLU A 62 0.60 -4.92 1.80
N VAL A 63 -0.13 -5.00 2.89
CA VAL A 63 0.43 -5.27 4.22
C VAL A 63 -0.16 -6.59 4.71
N ARG A 64 0.69 -7.55 5.02
CA ARG A 64 0.29 -8.89 5.48
C ARG A 64 0.99 -9.21 6.79
N ALA A 65 0.22 -9.56 7.80
CA ALA A 65 0.75 -10.15 9.02
C ALA A 65 0.87 -11.68 8.83
N THR A 66 2.07 -12.21 8.94
CA THR A 66 2.34 -13.66 8.93
C THR A 66 2.75 -14.10 10.34
N PRO A 67 2.71 -15.40 10.68
CA PRO A 67 3.12 -15.87 12.02
C PRO A 67 4.54 -15.44 12.43
N ASP A 68 5.44 -15.29 11.46
CA ASP A 68 6.87 -14.99 11.72
C ASP A 68 7.22 -13.50 11.57
N ALA A 69 6.46 -12.74 10.76
CA ALA A 69 6.84 -11.40 10.39
C ALA A 69 5.68 -10.56 9.86
N LEU A 70 5.83 -9.24 9.92
CA LEU A 70 5.04 -8.28 9.16
C LEU A 70 5.68 -8.10 7.77
N VAL A 71 4.93 -8.41 6.72
CA VAL A 71 5.37 -8.26 5.33
C VAL A 71 4.68 -7.04 4.73
N VAL A 72 5.47 -6.10 4.24
CA VAL A 72 5.01 -4.86 3.60
C VAL A 72 5.46 -4.85 2.15
N CYS A 73 4.51 -4.98 1.24
CA CYS A 73 4.73 -4.84 -0.18
C CYS A 73 4.44 -3.39 -0.59
N GLY A 74 5.48 -2.67 -0.98
CA GLY A 74 5.40 -1.28 -1.42
C GLY A 74 5.85 -1.14 -2.87
N GLY A 75 4.95 -1.37 -3.84
CA GLY A 75 5.25 -1.20 -5.24
C GLY A 75 6.38 -2.11 -5.76
N ARG A 76 7.62 -1.63 -5.73
CA ARG A 76 8.81 -2.37 -6.23
C ARG A 76 9.52 -3.18 -5.15
N THR A 77 9.31 -2.88 -3.88
CA THR A 77 10.07 -3.51 -2.79
C THR A 77 9.13 -4.22 -1.83
N THR A 78 9.51 -5.44 -1.45
CA THR A 78 8.90 -6.16 -0.35
C THR A 78 9.84 -6.10 0.84
N ARG A 79 9.36 -5.57 1.96
CA ARG A 79 10.09 -5.53 3.22
C ARG A 79 9.46 -6.50 4.20
N ARG A 80 10.29 -7.24 4.89
CA ARG A 80 9.88 -8.19 5.91
C ARG A 80 10.44 -7.74 7.26
N PHE A 81 9.56 -7.55 8.24
CA PHE A 81 9.92 -7.16 9.60
C PHE A 81 9.59 -8.31 10.54
N PRO A 82 10.59 -9.07 11.02
CA PRO A 82 10.39 -10.11 12.02
C PRO A 82 9.71 -9.53 13.27
N TRP A 83 8.78 -10.27 13.86
CA TRP A 83 8.06 -9.79 15.05
C TRP A 83 8.99 -9.47 16.22
N ALA A 84 10.15 -10.15 16.30
CA ALA A 84 11.18 -9.86 17.27
C ALA A 84 11.77 -8.45 17.18
N ASP A 85 11.71 -7.82 15.99
CA ASP A 85 12.23 -6.47 15.76
C ASP A 85 11.15 -5.39 15.86
N VAL A 86 9.88 -5.78 15.91
CA VAL A 86 8.75 -4.86 16.07
C VAL A 86 8.57 -4.50 17.55
N ARG A 87 8.52 -3.20 17.86
CA ARG A 87 8.20 -2.67 19.19
C ARG A 87 6.73 -2.35 19.38
N GLY A 88 6.02 -2.04 18.32
CA GLY A 88 4.62 -1.66 18.36
C GLY A 88 4.17 -0.93 17.10
N PHE A 89 2.97 -0.38 17.18
CA PHE A 89 2.34 0.37 16.10
C PHE A 89 1.90 1.74 16.62
N GLU A 90 2.12 2.77 15.83
CA GLU A 90 1.75 4.14 16.16
C GLU A 90 0.91 4.75 15.04
N ILE A 91 -0.10 5.54 15.41
CA ILE A 91 -0.83 6.36 14.45
C ILE A 91 -0.12 7.70 14.34
N ASP A 92 0.15 8.15 13.13
CA ASP A 92 0.75 9.46 12.90
C ASP A 92 -0.20 10.56 13.37
N ARG A 93 0.23 11.29 14.39
CA ARG A 93 -0.55 12.38 15.01
C ARG A 93 -0.85 13.52 14.05
N ARG A 94 -0.01 13.72 13.02
CA ARG A 94 -0.21 14.80 12.04
C ARG A 94 -1.37 14.51 11.10
N THR A 95 -1.47 13.27 10.65
CA THR A 95 -2.49 12.87 9.68
C THR A 95 -3.69 12.20 10.33
N GLY A 96 -3.51 11.59 11.51
CA GLY A 96 -4.51 10.77 12.19
C GLY A 96 -4.94 9.53 11.40
N ARG A 97 -4.18 9.20 10.32
CA ARG A 97 -4.58 8.17 9.34
C ARG A 97 -3.47 7.21 8.97
N ASP A 98 -2.23 7.60 9.18
CA ASP A 98 -1.10 6.77 8.81
C ASP A 98 -0.68 5.93 9.99
N ILE A 99 -0.53 4.63 9.77
CA ILE A 99 -0.01 3.71 10.76
C ILE A 99 1.46 3.50 10.46
N ALA A 100 2.31 3.62 11.48
CA ALA A 100 3.72 3.31 11.40
C ALA A 100 4.06 2.13 12.32
N VAL A 101 4.89 1.23 11.84
CA VAL A 101 5.51 0.21 12.67
C VAL A 101 6.77 0.80 13.32
N LEU A 102 6.88 0.61 14.63
CA LEU A 102 8.04 0.99 15.40
C LEU A 102 8.97 -0.21 15.51
N LEU A 103 10.22 -0.03 15.10
CA LEU A 103 11.23 -1.06 15.07
C LEU A 103 12.26 -0.86 16.19
N LYS A 104 13.00 -1.92 16.56
CA LYS A 104 14.17 -1.82 17.42
C LYS A 104 15.17 -0.84 16.81
N GLY A 105 15.83 -0.04 17.66
CA GLY A 105 16.74 1.02 17.20
C GLY A 105 16.04 2.33 16.83
N ASN A 106 14.80 2.54 17.27
CA ASN A 106 13.98 3.74 17.03
C ASN A 106 13.67 4.02 15.55
N ALA A 107 13.86 3.04 14.67
CA ALA A 107 13.44 3.16 13.30
C ALA A 107 11.90 3.12 13.22
N ARG A 108 11.35 4.02 12.38
CA ARG A 108 9.92 4.12 12.12
C ARG A 108 9.65 3.90 10.65
N GLN A 109 8.78 2.95 10.33
CA GLN A 109 8.39 2.65 8.96
C GLN A 109 6.89 2.83 8.79
N ARG A 110 6.49 3.71 7.88
CA ARG A 110 5.07 3.91 7.53
C ARG A 110 4.53 2.70 6.77
N LEU A 111 3.33 2.27 7.14
CA LEU A 111 2.62 1.18 6.49
C LEU A 111 1.69 1.73 5.40
N PRO A 112 1.80 1.26 4.16
CA PRO A 112 0.97 1.72 3.06
C PRO A 112 -0.41 1.05 3.06
N ILE A 113 -1.24 1.35 4.07
CA ILE A 113 -2.59 0.80 4.19
C ILE A 113 -3.58 1.76 3.53
N VAL A 114 -3.96 1.47 2.30
CA VAL A 114 -4.83 2.33 1.47
C VAL A 114 -6.20 2.53 2.10
N GLU A 115 -6.75 1.52 2.75
CA GLU A 115 -8.08 1.58 3.38
C GLU A 115 -8.13 2.59 4.54
N VAL A 116 -7.05 2.70 5.29
CA VAL A 116 -6.90 3.70 6.35
C VAL A 116 -6.71 5.09 5.73
N ALA A 117 -5.84 5.21 4.73
CA ALA A 117 -5.60 6.46 4.03
C ALA A 117 -6.87 7.02 3.35
N THR A 118 -7.76 6.15 2.86
CA THR A 118 -9.04 6.52 2.23
C THR A 118 -10.20 6.64 3.22
N ARG A 119 -9.96 6.58 4.53
CA ARG A 119 -10.97 6.64 5.61
C ARG A 119 -12.05 5.55 5.56
N ARG A 120 -11.83 4.44 4.89
CA ARG A 120 -12.78 3.33 4.87
C ARG A 120 -12.78 2.52 6.16
N VAL A 121 -11.59 2.45 6.80
CA VAL A 121 -11.39 1.78 8.08
C VAL A 121 -10.69 2.75 9.03
N PRO A 122 -11.15 2.90 10.27
CA PRO A 122 -10.46 3.70 11.28
C PRO A 122 -9.03 3.18 11.53
N ALA A 123 -8.07 4.09 11.64
CA ALA A 123 -6.68 3.75 11.89
C ALA A 123 -6.50 2.99 13.22
N GLU A 124 -7.31 3.35 14.23
CA GLU A 124 -7.30 2.70 15.54
C GLU A 124 -7.68 1.23 15.45
N THR A 125 -8.70 0.90 14.67
CA THR A 125 -9.16 -0.49 14.49
C THR A 125 -8.06 -1.35 13.88
N VAL A 126 -7.42 -0.85 12.83
CA VAL A 126 -6.33 -1.56 12.14
C VAL A 126 -5.10 -1.69 13.04
N ARG A 127 -4.74 -0.61 13.77
CA ARG A 127 -3.65 -0.65 14.74
C ARG A 127 -3.91 -1.71 15.81
N ASP A 128 -5.09 -1.71 16.41
CA ASP A 128 -5.44 -2.63 17.50
C ASP A 128 -5.46 -4.09 17.04
N GLU A 129 -5.88 -4.33 15.80
CA GLU A 129 -5.82 -5.65 15.17
C GLU A 129 -4.38 -6.11 14.95
N LEU A 130 -3.52 -5.25 14.41
CA LEU A 130 -2.10 -5.53 14.22
C LEU A 130 -1.37 -5.74 15.57
N GLU A 131 -1.67 -4.93 16.58
CA GLU A 131 -1.11 -5.10 17.92
C GLU A 131 -1.52 -6.42 18.58
N ARG A 132 -2.79 -6.81 18.43
CA ARG A 132 -3.30 -8.08 18.95
C ARG A 132 -2.59 -9.25 18.31
N TYR A 133 -2.44 -9.21 16.99
CA TYR A 133 -1.74 -10.25 16.24
C TYR A 133 -0.25 -10.31 16.64
N TRP A 134 0.41 -9.17 16.72
CA TRP A 134 1.79 -9.07 17.18
C TRP A 134 2.01 -9.62 18.58
N LYS A 135 1.16 -9.24 19.55
CA LYS A 135 1.24 -9.75 20.93
C LYS A 135 1.09 -11.28 21.01
N ALA A 136 0.29 -11.87 20.13
CA ALA A 136 0.11 -13.31 20.03
C ALA A 136 1.31 -14.05 19.43
N HIS A 137 2.10 -13.40 18.57
CA HIS A 137 3.17 -14.04 17.80
C HIS A 137 4.58 -13.54 18.14
N ARG A 138 4.72 -12.53 19.00
CA ARG A 138 6.04 -12.13 19.51
C ARG A 138 6.55 -13.18 20.50
N ARG A 139 7.45 -14.00 20.09
CA ARG A 139 8.24 -14.88 20.96
C ARG A 139 9.70 -14.51 20.90
#